data_df52ea7526e3079f318a7368a8df0d9e
#
_entry.id   df52ea7526e3079f318a7368a8df0d9e
#
_cell.length_a   1.000
_cell.length_b   1.000
_cell.length_c   1.000
_cell.angle_alpha   90.00
_cell.angle_beta   90.00
_cell.angle_gamma   90.00
#
_symmetry.space_group_name_H-M   'P 1'
#
loop_
_entity.id
_entity.type
_entity.pdbx_description
1 polymer ?
#
loop_
_entity_poly.entity_id
_entity_poly.type
_entity_poly.pdbx_seq_one_letter_code
_entity_poly.pdbx_strand_id
1 'polypeptide(L)' 'ALPERCRDIFLMSKRDGMSNAGIAAELGISVKTVENQMTKAFSRLREALAPERKVFFLPFL' A
#
# COMPACT_ATOMS: atom_id res chain seq x y z
N ALA A 1 9.34 5.65 -6.64
CA ALA A 1 9.21 5.58 -5.22
C ALA A 1 7.85 6.04 -4.76
N LEU A 2 7.47 5.68 -3.58
CA LEU A 2 6.18 6.03 -3.06
C LEU A 2 6.19 7.41 -2.42
N PRO A 3 5.07 8.11 -2.45
CA PRO A 3 4.95 9.36 -1.71
C PRO A 3 5.20 9.08 -0.24
N GLU A 4 5.67 10.08 0.45
CA GLU A 4 6.07 9.90 1.83
C GLU A 4 5.00 9.33 2.73
N ARG A 5 3.79 9.88 2.69
CA ARG A 5 2.73 9.37 3.54
C ARG A 5 2.35 7.94 3.18
N CYS A 6 2.32 7.65 1.91
CA CYS A 6 1.97 6.32 1.45
C CYS A 6 3.02 5.31 1.92
N ARG A 7 4.29 5.68 1.86
CA ARG A 7 5.36 4.83 2.30
C ARG A 7 5.30 4.61 3.81
N ASP A 8 5.01 5.66 4.57
CA ASP A 8 4.93 5.53 6.01
C ASP A 8 3.82 4.55 6.40
N ILE A 9 2.67 4.67 5.77
CA ILE A 9 1.55 3.79 6.08
C ILE A 9 1.89 2.36 5.71
N PHE A 10 2.53 2.18 4.57
CA PHE A 10 2.90 0.85 4.12
C PHE A 10 3.88 0.22 5.12
N LEU A 11 4.86 0.97 5.58
CA LEU A 11 5.83 0.46 6.53
C LEU A 11 5.20 0.14 7.87
N MET A 12 4.27 0.96 8.34
CA MET A 12 3.60 0.70 9.59
C MET A 12 2.82 -0.60 9.50
N SER A 13 2.25 -0.87 8.34
CA SER A 13 1.48 -2.09 8.16
C SER A 13 2.39 -3.31 8.06
N LYS A 14 3.45 -3.23 7.27
CA LYS A 14 4.27 -4.39 6.99
C LYS A 14 5.41 -4.61 7.96
N ARG A 15 6.09 -3.55 8.31
CA ARG A 15 7.22 -3.68 9.23
C ARG A 15 6.75 -3.77 10.67
N ASP A 16 5.84 -2.90 11.06
CA ASP A 16 5.41 -2.84 12.44
C ASP A 16 4.21 -3.70 12.75
N GLY A 17 3.60 -4.27 11.73
CA GLY A 17 2.46 -5.18 11.93
C GLY A 17 1.20 -4.50 12.43
N MET A 18 1.05 -3.21 12.18
CA MET A 18 -0.12 -2.49 12.68
C MET A 18 -1.33 -2.73 11.81
N SER A 19 -2.50 -2.74 12.43
CA SER A 19 -3.74 -2.87 11.68
C SER A 19 -4.08 -1.52 11.06
N ASN A 20 -4.99 -1.52 10.08
CA ASN A 20 -5.41 -0.27 9.47
C ASN A 20 -6.02 0.66 10.50
N ALA A 21 -6.78 0.12 11.44
CA ALA A 21 -7.37 0.94 12.48
C ALA A 21 -6.28 1.55 13.38
N GLY A 22 -5.26 0.77 13.67
CA GLY A 22 -4.15 1.26 14.48
C GLY A 22 -3.39 2.38 13.78
N ILE A 23 -3.13 2.20 12.48
CA ILE A 23 -2.43 3.20 11.71
C ILE A 23 -3.27 4.47 11.64
N ALA A 24 -4.58 4.32 11.42
CA ALA A 24 -5.46 5.47 11.33
C ALA A 24 -5.44 6.28 12.63
N ALA A 25 -5.47 5.58 13.75
CA ALA A 25 -5.44 6.25 15.04
C ALA A 25 -4.10 6.94 15.27
N GLU A 26 -3.03 6.28 14.89
CA GLU A 26 -1.70 6.83 15.09
C GLU A 26 -1.50 8.10 14.27
N LEU A 27 -2.00 8.13 13.06
CA LEU A 27 -1.81 9.27 12.18
C LEU A 27 -2.94 10.28 12.20
N GLY A 28 -4.01 10.01 12.92
CA GLY A 28 -5.14 10.92 12.99
C GLY A 28 -5.91 11.02 11.69
N ILE A 29 -6.04 9.92 10.98
CA ILE A 29 -6.77 9.90 9.72
C ILE A 29 -7.80 8.77 9.77
N SER A 30 -8.64 8.67 8.76
CA SER A 30 -9.67 7.65 8.76
C SER A 30 -9.12 6.32 8.27
N VAL A 31 -9.77 5.25 8.65
CA VAL A 31 -9.39 3.92 8.18
C VAL A 31 -9.51 3.86 6.67
N LYS A 32 -10.53 4.54 6.11
CA LYS A 32 -10.70 4.54 4.68
C LYS A 32 -9.49 5.17 3.99
N THR A 33 -8.94 6.22 4.57
CA THR A 33 -7.76 6.85 4.01
C THR A 33 -6.58 5.89 4.04
N VAL A 34 -6.45 5.13 5.14
CA VAL A 34 -5.38 4.14 5.24
C VAL A 34 -5.55 3.09 4.14
N GLU A 35 -6.76 2.62 3.92
CA GLU A 35 -7.00 1.62 2.89
C GLU A 35 -6.66 2.16 1.52
N ASN A 36 -7.02 3.40 1.23
CA ASN A 36 -6.73 4.00 -0.04
C ASN A 36 -5.22 4.14 -0.25
N GLN A 37 -4.49 4.50 0.79
CA GLN A 37 -3.04 4.63 0.69
C GLN A 37 -2.39 3.28 0.48
N MET A 38 -2.89 2.23 1.14
CA MET A 38 -2.34 0.90 0.97
C MET A 38 -2.57 0.41 -0.46
N THR A 39 -3.75 0.68 -1.01
CA THR A 39 -4.03 0.30 -2.38
C THR A 39 -3.07 0.98 -3.34
N LYS A 40 -2.80 2.26 -3.09
CA LYS A 40 -1.89 3.00 -3.93
C LYS A 40 -0.48 2.44 -3.82
N ALA A 41 -0.07 2.10 -2.61
CA ALA A 41 1.26 1.54 -2.40
C ALA A 41 1.44 0.22 -3.13
N PHE A 42 0.46 -0.67 -3.03
CA PHE A 42 0.56 -1.95 -3.71
C PHE A 42 0.58 -1.78 -5.21
N SER A 43 -0.22 -0.85 -5.71
CA SER A 43 -0.27 -0.61 -7.14
C SER A 43 1.08 -0.14 -7.67
N ARG A 44 1.71 0.80 -6.94
CA ARG A 44 3.00 1.30 -7.37
C ARG A 44 4.09 0.26 -7.28
N LEU A 45 4.06 -0.55 -6.21
CA LEU A 45 5.05 -1.58 -6.07
C LEU A 45 4.93 -2.63 -7.16
N ARG A 46 3.69 -2.96 -7.52
CA ARG A 46 3.48 -3.95 -8.55
C ARG A 46 4.03 -3.46 -9.87
N GLU A 47 3.81 -2.20 -10.20
CA GLU A 47 4.32 -1.64 -11.41
C GLU A 47 5.84 -1.62 -11.44
N ALA A 48 6.45 -1.30 -10.32
CA ALA A 48 7.89 -1.22 -10.25
C ALA A 48 8.55 -2.59 -10.37
N LEU A 49 7.92 -3.60 -9.78
CA LEU A 49 8.53 -4.90 -9.77
C LEU A 49 8.34 -5.71 -11.04
N ALA A 50 7.27 -5.50 -11.73
CA ALA A 50 6.99 -6.32 -12.91
C ALA A 50 6.25 -5.58 -13.98
N PRO A 51 6.84 -4.58 -14.54
CA PRO A 51 6.15 -3.78 -15.53
C PRO A 51 5.70 -4.59 -16.74
N GLU A 52 6.49 -5.48 -17.22
CA GLU A 52 6.08 -6.17 -18.38
C GLU A 52 5.27 -7.38 -18.08
N ARG A 53 5.24 -7.80 -16.87
CA ARG A 53 4.50 -8.94 -16.55
C ARG A 53 3.07 -8.72 -16.34
N LYS A 54 2.67 -7.55 -16.22
CA LYS A 54 1.34 -7.31 -16.01
C LYS A 54 0.54 -7.89 -17.07
N VAL A 55 1.14 -8.00 -18.18
CA VAL A 55 0.47 -8.52 -19.26
C VAL A 55 0.12 -9.93 -19.04
N PHE A 56 1.09 -10.73 -18.72
CA PHE A 56 0.85 -12.05 -18.64
C PHE A 56 0.23 -12.44 -17.34
N PHE A 57 0.38 -11.68 -16.38
CA PHE A 57 -0.11 -11.97 -15.16
C PHE A 57 -1.58 -12.09 -15.13
N LEU A 58 -2.21 -11.31 -15.84
CA LEU A 58 -3.49 -11.30 -15.79
C LEU A 58 -4.20 -12.53 -15.99
N PRO A 59 -3.76 -13.31 -16.61
CA PRO A 59 -4.45 -14.51 -16.79
C PRO A 59 -4.74 -15.08 -15.44
N PHE A 60 -4.79 -15.12 -14.91
CA PHE A 60 -4.87 -15.75 -13.85
C PHE A 60 -5.49 -15.42 -13.00
N LEU A 61 -5.44 -15.17 -13.18
CA LEU A 61 -5.90 -14.87 -12.58
C LEU A 61 -6.36 -14.83 -12.52
#